data_a626330c9923cd00e41c634ecca11c3d
#
_entry.id   a626330c9923cd00e41c634ecca11c3d
#
_cell.length_a   1.000
_cell.length_b   1.000
_cell.length_c   1.000
_cell.angle_alpha   90.00
_cell.angle_beta   90.00
_cell.angle_gamma   90.00
#
_symmetry.space_group_name_H-M   'P 1'
#
loop_
_entity.id
_entity.type
_entity.pdbx_description
1 polymer ?
#
loop_
_entity_poly.entity_id
_entity_poly.type
_entity_poly.pdbx_seq_one_letter_code
_entity_poly.pdbx_strand_id
1 'polypeptide(L)'
;MFNYDYKYYSQLSNKSGFHKDLIEKVHRLIKILSFINNNAFLRDRLALKGGTAFNLMVFELQRLSVDIDLDYHSYSDKEIVMEERNIVKNILFSYLDREGYKISGKSKQHYSLESIVASYENNSGNKDNLKIEINYSLRHHIYPITRSIIDLKLFDEKIEVVSLNKIELISTKTVALYNRLAARDFYDIYNLSKYNLISSDEYGPFTDCFIFYYSVSNNKLNKLSLSTEFIEAITDITIKKDLYPMLVKGEKFNLEKAKEDVKEFLESIINVKSKHIEYLSEFSKGKYLPELIFEGELLKNVKRHPMAIWKTSRN
;
A
#
# COMPACT_ATOMS: atom_id res chain seq x y z
N MET A 1 14.33 7.80 -22.31
CA MET A 1 13.04 7.42 -22.91
C MET A 1 12.86 5.91 -22.74
N PHE A 2 11.77 5.50 -22.18
CA PHE A 2 11.43 4.10 -21.99
C PHE A 2 11.24 3.41 -23.36
N ASN A 3 12.10 2.46 -23.70
CA ASN A 3 12.18 1.92 -25.07
C ASN A 3 12.31 0.39 -25.11
N TYR A 4 11.34 -0.31 -24.51
CA TYR A 4 11.20 -1.75 -24.70
C TYR A 4 10.14 -2.03 -25.74
N ASP A 5 10.43 -2.95 -26.68
CA ASP A 5 9.57 -3.24 -27.80
C ASP A 5 8.46 -4.26 -27.47
N TYR A 6 7.52 -4.39 -28.40
CA TYR A 6 6.41 -5.35 -28.33
C TYR A 6 6.90 -6.80 -28.15
N LYS A 7 8.02 -7.17 -28.80
CA LYS A 7 8.59 -8.52 -28.77
C LYS A 7 9.09 -8.87 -27.36
N TYR A 8 9.75 -7.93 -26.69
CA TYR A 8 10.23 -8.10 -25.33
C TYR A 8 9.07 -8.45 -24.37
N TYR A 9 8.00 -7.65 -24.36
CA TYR A 9 6.88 -7.92 -23.47
C TYR A 9 6.08 -9.17 -23.86
N SER A 10 6.03 -9.52 -25.14
CA SER A 10 5.41 -10.77 -25.60
C SER A 10 6.18 -11.99 -25.09
N GLN A 11 7.51 -11.94 -25.07
CA GLN A 11 8.34 -13.01 -24.49
C GLN A 11 8.12 -13.13 -22.98
N LEU A 12 8.09 -12.02 -22.25
CA LEU A 12 7.83 -12.02 -20.83
C LEU A 12 6.41 -12.56 -20.50
N SER A 13 5.41 -12.20 -21.31
CA SER A 13 4.05 -12.71 -21.18
C SER A 13 3.98 -14.23 -21.34
N ASN A 14 4.66 -14.77 -22.37
CA ASN A 14 4.71 -16.20 -22.59
C ASN A 14 5.43 -16.96 -21.47
N LYS A 15 6.48 -16.36 -20.91
CA LYS A 15 7.25 -16.96 -19.80
C LYS A 15 6.50 -16.92 -18.47
N SER A 16 5.82 -15.81 -18.16
CA SER A 16 5.21 -15.57 -16.84
C SER A 16 3.74 -15.93 -16.77
N GLY A 17 3.05 -15.98 -17.92
CA GLY A 17 1.60 -16.18 -18.00
C GLY A 17 0.75 -14.92 -17.70
N PHE A 18 1.36 -13.78 -17.36
CA PHE A 18 0.64 -12.51 -17.19
C PHE A 18 0.30 -11.86 -18.53
N HIS A 19 -0.70 -10.98 -18.51
CA HIS A 19 -1.06 -10.21 -19.70
C HIS A 19 0.04 -9.21 -20.07
N LYS A 20 0.42 -9.16 -21.35
CA LYS A 20 1.54 -8.36 -21.87
C LYS A 20 1.45 -6.88 -21.49
N ASP A 21 0.30 -6.25 -21.70
CA ASP A 21 0.13 -4.81 -21.43
C ASP A 21 0.24 -4.49 -19.92
N LEU A 22 -0.15 -5.44 -19.06
CA LEU A 22 0.05 -5.31 -17.61
C LEU A 22 1.52 -5.45 -17.22
N ILE A 23 2.27 -6.36 -17.87
CA ILE A 23 3.72 -6.48 -17.65
C ILE A 23 4.41 -5.17 -18.03
N GLU A 24 4.08 -4.59 -19.19
CA GLU A 24 4.61 -3.28 -19.59
C GLU A 24 4.28 -2.22 -18.55
N LYS A 25 3.04 -2.15 -18.10
CA LYS A 25 2.59 -1.19 -17.10
C LYS A 25 3.37 -1.31 -15.78
N VAL A 26 3.55 -2.54 -15.28
CA VAL A 26 4.34 -2.80 -14.08
C VAL A 26 5.81 -2.41 -14.28
N HIS A 27 6.39 -2.72 -15.44
CA HIS A 27 7.76 -2.35 -15.75
C HIS A 27 7.95 -0.82 -15.75
N ARG A 28 7.01 -0.07 -16.33
CA ARG A 28 6.99 1.40 -16.28
C ARG A 28 6.92 1.94 -14.85
N LEU A 29 6.08 1.32 -13.99
CA LEU A 29 6.01 1.67 -12.57
C LEU A 29 7.34 1.41 -11.85
N ILE A 30 8.01 0.30 -12.14
CA ILE A 30 9.33 -0.04 -11.61
C ILE A 30 10.37 1.03 -11.99
N LYS A 31 10.36 1.51 -13.24
CA LYS A 31 11.27 2.59 -13.66
C LYS A 31 11.00 3.91 -12.92
N ILE A 32 9.74 4.24 -12.68
CA ILE A 32 9.38 5.41 -11.87
C ILE A 32 9.84 5.24 -10.42
N LEU A 33 9.65 4.05 -9.83
CA LEU A 33 10.14 3.74 -8.48
C LEU A 33 11.66 3.82 -8.41
N SER A 34 12.37 3.30 -9.40
CA SER A 34 13.82 3.41 -9.51
C SER A 34 14.26 4.89 -9.56
N PHE A 35 13.59 5.72 -10.35
CA PHE A 35 13.86 7.15 -10.37
C PHE A 35 13.64 7.81 -9.01
N ILE A 36 12.53 7.53 -8.35
CA ILE A 36 12.20 8.08 -7.01
C ILE A 36 13.31 7.73 -6.02
N ASN A 37 13.75 6.48 -6.01
CA ASN A 37 14.74 5.99 -5.04
C ASN A 37 16.19 6.40 -5.38
N ASN A 38 16.48 6.73 -6.63
CA ASN A 38 17.77 7.31 -7.05
C ASN A 38 17.86 8.83 -6.88
N ASN A 39 16.74 9.51 -6.71
CA ASN A 39 16.71 10.93 -6.39
C ASN A 39 16.79 11.13 -4.87
N ALA A 40 17.86 11.71 -4.36
CA ALA A 40 18.09 11.85 -2.92
C ALA A 40 16.94 12.61 -2.21
N PHE A 41 16.40 13.68 -2.82
CA PHE A 41 15.31 14.43 -2.22
C PHE A 41 14.01 13.60 -2.09
N LEU A 42 13.65 12.85 -3.14
CA LEU A 42 12.45 12.00 -3.15
C LEU A 42 12.62 10.78 -2.25
N ARG A 43 13.77 10.11 -2.34
CA ARG A 43 14.09 8.91 -1.54
C ARG A 43 13.98 9.15 -0.04
N ASP A 44 14.45 10.32 0.42
CA ASP A 44 14.47 10.65 1.84
C ASP A 44 13.10 11.14 2.36
N ARG A 45 12.10 11.27 1.48
CA ARG A 45 10.75 11.78 1.79
C ARG A 45 9.60 10.90 1.39
N LEU A 46 9.81 9.92 0.54
CA LEU A 46 8.74 9.06 0.03
C LEU A 46 9.00 7.61 0.37
N ALA A 47 8.04 6.98 1.00
CA ALA A 47 8.07 5.56 1.33
C ALA A 47 6.98 4.81 0.57
N LEU A 48 7.36 3.74 -0.14
CA LEU A 48 6.43 2.89 -0.86
C LEU A 48 5.52 2.15 0.12
N LYS A 49 4.22 2.09 -0.22
CA LYS A 49 3.22 1.33 0.50
C LYS A 49 2.23 0.64 -0.44
N GLY A 50 1.11 0.19 0.10
CA GLY A 50 -0.03 -0.31 -0.68
C GLY A 50 0.25 -1.63 -1.38
N GLY A 51 -0.55 -1.90 -2.42
CA GLY A 51 -0.47 -3.17 -3.16
C GLY A 51 0.85 -3.39 -3.87
N THR A 52 1.48 -2.34 -4.37
CA THR A 52 2.77 -2.45 -5.07
C THR A 52 3.90 -2.80 -4.11
N ALA A 53 3.98 -2.15 -2.94
CA ALA A 53 4.94 -2.54 -1.90
C ALA A 53 4.75 -4.01 -1.50
N PHE A 54 3.50 -4.41 -1.28
CA PHE A 54 3.16 -5.75 -0.87
C PHE A 54 3.60 -6.81 -1.88
N ASN A 55 3.30 -6.58 -3.15
CA ASN A 55 3.64 -7.54 -4.21
C ASN A 55 5.12 -7.55 -4.60
N LEU A 56 5.81 -6.42 -4.48
CA LEU A 56 7.25 -6.36 -4.76
C LEU A 56 8.10 -6.90 -3.61
N MET A 57 7.72 -6.61 -2.36
CA MET A 57 8.59 -6.85 -1.19
C MET A 57 8.21 -8.09 -0.38
N VAL A 58 6.93 -8.49 -0.42
CA VAL A 58 6.41 -9.59 0.40
C VAL A 58 6.17 -10.85 -0.42
N PHE A 59 5.69 -10.73 -1.66
CA PHE A 59 5.20 -11.86 -2.45
C PHE A 59 5.95 -12.17 -3.74
N GLU A 60 6.97 -11.45 -4.11
CA GLU A 60 7.67 -11.67 -5.39
C GLU A 60 6.70 -11.78 -6.59
N LEU A 61 5.70 -10.89 -6.67
CA LEU A 61 4.73 -10.79 -7.77
C LEU A 61 3.73 -11.96 -7.89
N GLN A 62 3.07 -12.39 -6.80
CA GLN A 62 1.95 -13.33 -6.88
C GLN A 62 0.76 -12.80 -7.69
N ARG A 63 0.58 -11.50 -7.72
CA ARG A 63 -0.28 -10.77 -8.64
C ARG A 63 0.39 -9.48 -9.11
N LEU A 64 -0.07 -8.94 -10.21
CA LEU A 64 0.40 -7.63 -10.65
C LEU A 64 -0.30 -6.50 -9.87
N SER A 65 0.46 -5.46 -9.53
CA SER A 65 -0.06 -4.20 -8.99
C SER A 65 0.30 -3.08 -9.95
N VAL A 66 -0.66 -2.21 -10.25
CA VAL A 66 -0.59 -1.26 -11.37
C VAL A 66 -0.65 0.21 -10.94
N ASP A 67 -0.54 0.48 -9.65
CA ASP A 67 -0.52 1.81 -9.06
C ASP A 67 0.70 1.97 -8.16
N ILE A 68 1.25 3.17 -8.02
CA ILE A 68 2.28 3.51 -7.04
C ILE A 68 1.60 4.27 -5.89
N ASP A 69 1.58 3.67 -4.72
CA ASP A 69 1.10 4.28 -3.49
C ASP A 69 2.31 4.65 -2.61
N LEU A 70 2.42 5.91 -2.25
CA LEU A 70 3.50 6.46 -1.43
C LEU A 70 2.93 7.18 -0.21
N ASP A 71 3.61 7.06 0.93
CA ASP A 71 3.45 8.00 2.03
C ASP A 71 4.61 9.00 2.00
N TYR A 72 4.27 10.27 2.16
CA TYR A 72 5.26 11.28 2.46
C TYR A 72 5.73 11.08 3.91
N HIS A 73 7.04 10.86 4.09
CA HIS A 73 7.64 10.58 5.38
C HIS A 73 8.37 11.82 5.90
N SER A 74 7.85 12.44 6.95
CA SER A 74 8.50 13.59 7.59
C SER A 74 7.86 13.92 8.94
N TYR A 75 8.68 14.31 9.89
CA TYR A 75 8.26 14.88 11.18
C TYR A 75 8.25 16.41 11.18
N SER A 76 8.46 17.05 10.03
CA SER A 76 8.49 18.50 9.87
C SER A 76 7.12 19.15 10.10
N ASP A 77 7.13 20.44 10.39
CA ASP A 77 5.93 21.25 10.51
C ASP A 77 5.20 21.39 9.17
N LYS A 78 3.93 21.76 9.26
CA LYS A 78 3.02 21.81 8.12
C LYS A 78 3.52 22.72 6.98
N GLU A 79 4.11 23.83 7.30
CA GLU A 79 4.63 24.84 6.36
C GLU A 79 5.73 24.22 5.50
N ILE A 80 6.71 23.56 6.12
CA ILE A 80 7.79 22.84 5.44
C ILE A 80 7.23 21.74 4.55
N VAL A 81 6.27 20.96 5.06
CA VAL A 81 5.61 19.89 4.27
C VAL A 81 4.95 20.45 3.01
N MET A 82 4.30 21.62 3.09
CA MET A 82 3.64 22.24 1.94
C MET A 82 4.65 22.75 0.88
N GLU A 83 5.79 23.27 1.32
CA GLU A 83 6.88 23.69 0.41
C GLU A 83 7.50 22.45 -0.26
N GLU A 84 7.87 21.44 0.50
CA GLU A 84 8.47 20.21 -0.01
C GLU A 84 7.52 19.43 -0.92
N ARG A 85 6.21 19.47 -0.69
CA ARG A 85 5.19 18.92 -1.58
C ARG A 85 5.30 19.50 -2.99
N ASN A 86 5.49 20.81 -3.12
CA ASN A 86 5.65 21.45 -4.42
C ASN A 86 6.95 21.00 -5.11
N ILE A 87 8.02 20.82 -4.34
CA ILE A 87 9.31 20.33 -4.87
C ILE A 87 9.15 18.88 -5.37
N VAL A 88 8.53 17.99 -4.56
CA VAL A 88 8.23 16.60 -4.95
C VAL A 88 7.45 16.56 -6.26
N LYS A 89 6.39 17.35 -6.35
CA LYS A 89 5.54 17.42 -7.54
C LYS A 89 6.34 17.86 -8.78
N ASN A 90 7.13 18.93 -8.67
CA ASN A 90 7.91 19.47 -9.78
C ASN A 90 8.95 18.47 -10.28
N ILE A 91 9.64 17.75 -9.37
CA ILE A 91 10.61 16.72 -9.74
C ILE A 91 9.92 15.57 -10.48
N LEU A 92 8.78 15.08 -9.96
CA LEU A 92 8.03 14.00 -10.60
C LEU A 92 7.48 14.41 -11.97
N PHE A 93 6.91 15.61 -12.10
CA PHE A 93 6.36 16.10 -13.36
C PHE A 93 7.46 16.26 -14.41
N SER A 94 8.61 16.83 -14.05
CA SER A 94 9.75 16.97 -14.94
C SER A 94 10.30 15.62 -15.41
N TYR A 95 10.32 14.63 -14.54
CA TYR A 95 10.71 13.26 -14.92
C TYR A 95 9.71 12.63 -15.87
N LEU A 96 8.42 12.69 -15.53
CA LEU A 96 7.35 12.09 -16.33
C LEU A 96 7.30 12.72 -17.74
N ASP A 97 7.42 14.02 -17.85
CA ASP A 97 7.45 14.73 -19.14
C ASP A 97 8.65 14.29 -19.98
N ARG A 98 9.84 14.25 -19.40
CA ARG A 98 11.07 13.79 -20.09
C ARG A 98 10.96 12.33 -20.58
N GLU A 99 10.23 11.48 -19.85
CA GLU A 99 9.98 10.08 -20.25
C GLU A 99 8.80 9.94 -21.23
N GLY A 100 8.20 11.07 -21.67
CA GLY A 100 7.14 11.09 -22.67
C GLY A 100 5.72 10.83 -22.13
N TYR A 101 5.54 10.86 -20.80
CA TYR A 101 4.21 10.79 -20.19
C TYR A 101 3.52 12.16 -20.26
N LYS A 102 2.20 12.15 -20.44
CA LYS A 102 1.36 13.35 -20.38
C LYS A 102 0.54 13.34 -19.10
N ILE A 103 0.63 14.40 -18.31
CA ILE A 103 -0.19 14.54 -17.10
C ILE A 103 -1.64 14.71 -17.52
N SER A 104 -2.48 13.80 -17.05
CA SER A 104 -3.91 13.76 -17.35
C SER A 104 -4.67 14.77 -16.50
N GLY A 105 -5.73 15.38 -17.08
CA GLY A 105 -6.69 16.21 -16.33
C GLY A 105 -7.48 15.43 -15.23
N LYS A 106 -7.32 14.11 -15.17
CA LYS A 106 -7.84 13.27 -14.06
C LYS A 106 -6.98 13.34 -12.81
N SER A 107 -5.78 13.94 -12.88
CA SER A 107 -4.94 14.18 -11.69
C SER A 107 -5.66 15.11 -10.72
N LYS A 108 -5.53 14.82 -9.42
CA LYS A 108 -6.22 15.57 -8.36
C LYS A 108 -5.24 15.94 -7.26
N GLN A 109 -5.40 17.13 -6.72
CA GLN A 109 -4.66 17.59 -5.55
C GLN A 109 -5.65 17.91 -4.44
N HIS A 110 -5.60 17.13 -3.36
CA HIS A 110 -6.32 17.38 -2.12
C HIS A 110 -5.34 17.75 -1.02
N TYR A 111 -5.83 18.28 0.09
CA TYR A 111 -4.96 18.63 1.22
C TYR A 111 -4.06 17.47 1.67
N SER A 112 -4.63 16.28 1.81
CA SER A 112 -3.97 15.08 2.32
C SER A 112 -3.40 14.14 1.24
N LEU A 113 -3.75 14.35 -0.03
CA LEU A 113 -3.46 13.41 -1.10
C LEU A 113 -3.11 14.14 -2.40
N GLU A 114 -2.00 13.75 -3.02
CA GLU A 114 -1.68 14.06 -4.41
C GLU A 114 -1.93 12.80 -5.25
N SER A 115 -2.79 12.88 -6.26
CA SER A 115 -3.06 11.79 -7.20
C SER A 115 -2.64 12.24 -8.60
N ILE A 116 -1.53 11.72 -9.09
CA ILE A 116 -0.97 11.99 -10.41
C ILE A 116 -1.39 10.87 -11.34
N VAL A 117 -2.08 11.20 -12.42
CA VAL A 117 -2.42 10.28 -13.52
C VAL A 117 -1.60 10.66 -14.73
N ALA A 118 -0.67 9.80 -15.11
CA ALA A 118 0.23 9.98 -16.23
C ALA A 118 -0.18 9.07 -17.39
N SER A 119 -0.57 9.64 -18.52
CA SER A 119 -1.00 8.91 -19.72
C SER A 119 0.16 8.65 -20.66
N TYR A 120 0.13 7.51 -21.33
CA TYR A 120 1.13 7.08 -22.31
C TYR A 120 0.47 6.19 -23.38
N GLU A 121 1.16 5.95 -24.48
CA GLU A 121 0.82 4.93 -25.45
C GLU A 121 1.65 3.68 -25.17
N ASN A 122 0.99 2.54 -25.02
CA ASN A 122 1.66 1.27 -24.78
C ASN A 122 2.19 0.64 -26.09
N ASN A 123 3.02 -0.38 -25.98
CA ASN A 123 3.60 -1.06 -27.14
C ASN A 123 2.58 -1.81 -28.05
N SER A 124 1.33 -1.88 -27.62
CA SER A 124 0.20 -2.38 -28.44
C SER A 124 -0.52 -1.25 -29.20
N GLY A 125 -0.06 0.01 -29.09
CA GLY A 125 -0.69 1.19 -29.69
C GLY A 125 -1.93 1.70 -28.93
N ASN A 126 -2.19 1.19 -27.73
CA ASN A 126 -3.33 1.62 -26.92
C ASN A 126 -2.93 2.72 -25.93
N LYS A 127 -3.84 3.67 -25.70
CA LYS A 127 -3.69 4.64 -24.61
C LYS A 127 -3.91 3.96 -23.26
N ASP A 128 -2.98 4.14 -22.33
CA ASP A 128 -3.07 3.65 -20.95
C ASP A 128 -2.59 4.75 -19.98
N ASN A 129 -2.77 4.52 -18.68
CA ASN A 129 -2.42 5.46 -17.63
C ASN A 129 -1.67 4.77 -16.51
N LEU A 130 -0.72 5.47 -15.92
CA LEU A 130 -0.11 5.15 -14.63
C LEU A 130 -0.70 6.05 -13.56
N LYS A 131 -0.89 5.53 -12.37
CA LYS A 131 -1.36 6.30 -11.23
C LYS A 131 -0.30 6.29 -10.12
N ILE A 132 0.04 7.49 -9.63
CA ILE A 132 0.94 7.70 -8.50
C ILE A 132 0.16 8.48 -7.46
N GLU A 133 0.00 7.91 -6.28
CA GLU A 133 -0.65 8.56 -5.15
C GLU A 133 0.35 8.82 -4.04
N ILE A 134 0.39 10.05 -3.53
CA ILE A 134 1.24 10.45 -2.41
C ILE A 134 0.33 10.95 -1.28
N ASN A 135 0.35 10.24 -0.16
CA ASN A 135 -0.42 10.61 1.01
C ASN A 135 0.44 11.45 1.97
N TYR A 136 -0.04 12.64 2.31
CA TYR A 136 0.62 13.58 3.22
C TYR A 136 0.02 13.58 4.63
N SER A 137 -1.07 12.86 4.89
CA SER A 137 -1.73 12.81 6.20
C SER A 137 -1.17 11.73 7.12
N LEU A 138 -0.65 10.63 6.55
CA LEU A 138 -0.05 9.51 7.28
C LEU A 138 1.49 9.62 7.31
N ARG A 139 2.01 10.84 7.49
CA ARG A 139 3.45 11.12 7.37
C ARG A 139 4.30 10.68 8.56
N HIS A 140 3.67 10.33 9.67
CA HIS A 140 4.34 9.76 10.83
C HIS A 140 4.08 8.26 10.86
N HIS A 141 5.14 7.47 10.87
CA HIS A 141 5.06 6.00 10.88
C HIS A 141 5.41 5.47 12.27
N ILE A 142 4.85 4.32 12.62
CA ILE A 142 5.11 3.65 13.91
C ILE A 142 6.55 3.14 13.92
N TYR A 143 6.94 2.43 12.86
CA TYR A 143 8.27 1.86 12.69
C TYR A 143 9.13 2.73 11.76
N PRO A 144 10.46 2.67 11.89
CA PRO A 144 11.35 3.27 10.90
C PRO A 144 11.06 2.72 9.50
N ILE A 145 11.14 3.59 8.49
CA ILE A 145 11.10 3.16 7.10
C ILE A 145 12.28 2.24 6.78
N THR A 146 12.09 1.31 5.86
CA THR A 146 13.09 0.32 5.48
C THR A 146 13.62 0.58 4.08
N ARG A 147 14.89 0.22 3.85
CA ARG A 147 15.50 0.19 2.52
C ARG A 147 15.80 -1.26 2.15
N SER A 148 15.34 -1.68 0.99
CA SER A 148 15.52 -3.04 0.53
C SER A 148 15.89 -3.07 -0.94
N ILE A 149 16.79 -3.99 -1.30
CA ILE A 149 17.07 -4.30 -2.70
C ILE A 149 16.08 -5.38 -3.13
N ILE A 150 15.29 -5.09 -4.14
CA ILE A 150 14.31 -6.01 -4.73
C ILE A 150 14.90 -6.59 -6.00
N ASP A 151 14.97 -7.93 -6.06
CA ASP A 151 15.36 -8.67 -7.25
C ASP A 151 14.12 -8.97 -8.10
N LEU A 152 13.95 -8.22 -9.17
CA LEU A 152 12.83 -8.32 -10.08
C LEU A 152 13.11 -9.38 -11.17
N LYS A 153 13.09 -10.65 -10.79
CA LYS A 153 13.41 -11.80 -11.66
C LYS A 153 12.68 -11.79 -13.00
N LEU A 154 11.44 -11.26 -13.03
CA LEU A 154 10.67 -11.17 -14.28
C LEU A 154 11.33 -10.23 -15.29
N PHE A 155 11.99 -9.18 -14.85
CA PHE A 155 12.60 -8.15 -15.71
C PHE A 155 14.12 -8.24 -15.78
N ASP A 156 14.72 -9.17 -15.02
CA ASP A 156 16.18 -9.27 -14.82
C ASP A 156 16.79 -7.94 -14.33
N GLU A 157 16.12 -7.32 -13.37
CA GLU A 157 16.51 -6.02 -12.82
C GLU A 157 16.54 -6.05 -11.28
N LYS A 158 17.40 -5.22 -10.70
CA LYS A 158 17.42 -4.96 -9.25
C LYS A 158 17.20 -3.48 -9.00
N ILE A 159 16.33 -3.16 -8.05
CA ILE A 159 16.09 -1.79 -7.62
C ILE A 159 16.19 -1.68 -6.11
N GLU A 160 16.72 -0.56 -5.62
CA GLU A 160 16.58 -0.18 -4.21
C GLU A 160 15.23 0.51 -4.05
N VAL A 161 14.51 0.16 -2.98
CA VAL A 161 13.20 0.75 -2.66
C VAL A 161 13.15 1.10 -1.19
N VAL A 162 12.74 2.33 -0.91
CA VAL A 162 12.36 2.80 0.42
C VAL A 162 10.87 2.53 0.61
N SER A 163 10.50 1.86 1.70
CA SER A 163 9.12 1.47 1.98
C SER A 163 8.78 1.55 3.46
N LEU A 164 7.50 1.43 3.77
CA LEU A 164 7.08 1.16 5.14
C LEU A 164 7.66 -0.17 5.64
N ASN A 165 7.82 -0.27 6.96
CA ASN A 165 8.18 -1.52 7.61
C ASN A 165 7.16 -2.63 7.29
N LYS A 166 7.62 -3.89 7.25
CA LYS A 166 6.79 -5.07 6.98
C LYS A 166 5.53 -5.11 7.86
N ILE A 167 5.66 -4.88 9.17
CA ILE A 167 4.53 -4.90 10.10
C ILE A 167 3.51 -3.82 9.74
N GLU A 168 3.94 -2.60 9.42
CA GLU A 168 3.04 -1.53 8.97
C GLU A 168 2.39 -1.84 7.64
N LEU A 169 3.13 -2.41 6.67
CA LEU A 169 2.55 -2.82 5.39
C LEU A 169 1.42 -3.83 5.59
N ILE A 170 1.65 -4.85 6.41
CA ILE A 170 0.66 -5.90 6.67
C ILE A 170 -0.53 -5.31 7.45
N SER A 171 -0.27 -4.51 8.48
CA SER A 171 -1.32 -3.89 9.30
C SER A 171 -2.21 -2.96 8.48
N THR A 172 -1.62 -2.07 7.68
CA THR A 172 -2.38 -1.15 6.82
C THR A 172 -3.14 -1.88 5.71
N LYS A 173 -2.62 -2.99 5.19
CA LYS A 173 -3.31 -3.87 4.26
C LYS A 173 -4.52 -4.55 4.91
N THR A 174 -4.37 -5.05 6.13
CA THR A 174 -5.47 -5.64 6.90
C THR A 174 -6.55 -4.60 7.19
N VAL A 175 -6.17 -3.39 7.60
CA VAL A 175 -7.11 -2.27 7.78
C VAL A 175 -7.85 -1.94 6.49
N ALA A 176 -7.17 -1.96 5.33
CA ALA A 176 -7.83 -1.73 4.04
C ALA A 176 -8.86 -2.83 3.73
N LEU A 177 -8.57 -4.10 4.04
CA LEU A 177 -9.53 -5.20 3.91
C LEU A 177 -10.78 -4.96 4.76
N TYR A 178 -10.63 -4.60 6.04
CA TYR A 178 -11.74 -4.28 6.95
C TYR A 178 -12.59 -3.09 6.48
N ASN A 179 -11.97 -2.09 5.87
CA ASN A 179 -12.65 -0.86 5.47
C ASN A 179 -13.41 -0.98 4.15
N ARG A 180 -12.94 -1.76 3.18
CA ARG A 180 -13.50 -1.74 1.82
C ARG A 180 -13.74 -3.11 1.18
N LEU A 181 -13.28 -4.19 1.80
CA LEU A 181 -13.42 -5.57 1.30
C LEU A 181 -13.11 -5.72 -0.20
N ALA A 182 -12.01 -5.11 -0.67
CA ALA A 182 -11.63 -5.21 -2.07
C ALA A 182 -11.00 -6.59 -2.36
N ALA A 183 -11.34 -7.18 -3.52
CA ALA A 183 -10.87 -8.51 -3.92
C ALA A 183 -9.32 -8.64 -3.89
N ARG A 184 -8.61 -7.58 -4.26
CA ARG A 184 -7.15 -7.55 -4.23
C ARG A 184 -6.58 -7.53 -2.81
N ASP A 185 -7.23 -6.83 -1.86
CA ASP A 185 -6.81 -6.81 -0.46
C ASP A 185 -7.07 -8.17 0.19
N PHE A 186 -8.22 -8.78 -0.11
CA PHE A 186 -8.54 -10.14 0.32
C PHE A 186 -7.51 -11.15 -0.19
N TYR A 187 -7.14 -11.12 -1.47
CA TYR A 187 -6.16 -12.02 -2.05
C TYR A 187 -4.77 -11.85 -1.45
N ASP A 188 -4.37 -10.60 -1.14
CA ASP A 188 -3.10 -10.32 -0.46
C ASP A 188 -3.08 -10.95 0.95
N ILE A 189 -4.18 -10.84 1.71
CA ILE A 189 -4.29 -11.47 3.05
C ILE A 189 -4.36 -13.00 2.94
N TYR A 190 -5.06 -13.55 1.93
CA TYR A 190 -5.05 -14.98 1.65
C TYR A 190 -3.63 -15.51 1.38
N ASN A 191 -2.82 -14.79 0.60
CA ASN A 191 -1.43 -15.20 0.39
C ASN A 191 -0.57 -15.07 1.66
N LEU A 192 -0.84 -14.08 2.54
CA LEU A 192 -0.18 -14.02 3.86
C LEU A 192 -0.44 -15.27 4.68
N SER A 193 -1.69 -15.73 4.72
CA SER A 193 -2.05 -16.96 5.45
C SER A 193 -1.35 -18.18 4.87
N LYS A 194 -1.36 -18.30 3.54
CA LYS A 194 -0.79 -19.44 2.80
C LYS A 194 0.74 -19.57 2.96
N TYR A 195 1.46 -18.46 2.98
CA TYR A 195 2.93 -18.46 3.03
C TYR A 195 3.50 -18.21 4.43
N ASN A 196 2.63 -18.09 5.44
CA ASN A 196 3.01 -17.88 6.85
C ASN A 196 4.08 -16.78 7.03
N LEU A 197 3.82 -15.61 6.47
CA LEU A 197 4.79 -14.51 6.39
C LEU A 197 4.85 -13.64 7.66
N ILE A 198 4.06 -13.94 8.68
CA ILE A 198 4.09 -13.30 10.00
C ILE A 198 4.46 -14.38 11.02
N SER A 199 5.52 -14.19 11.77
CA SER A 199 5.92 -15.08 12.86
C SER A 199 5.16 -14.76 14.15
N SER A 200 5.09 -15.72 15.06
CA SER A 200 4.29 -15.60 16.31
C SER A 200 4.77 -14.45 17.23
N ASP A 201 6.03 -14.11 17.21
CA ASP A 201 6.60 -12.96 17.94
C ASP A 201 6.20 -11.61 17.31
N GLU A 202 5.79 -11.58 16.03
CA GLU A 202 5.29 -10.41 15.35
C GLU A 202 3.78 -10.16 15.59
N TYR A 203 3.01 -11.11 16.15
CA TYR A 203 1.56 -10.96 16.36
C TYR A 203 1.18 -9.81 17.29
N GLY A 204 1.94 -9.61 18.37
CA GLY A 204 1.75 -8.48 19.27
C GLY A 204 2.00 -7.13 18.59
N PRO A 205 3.20 -6.91 18.05
CA PRO A 205 3.53 -5.73 17.23
C PRO A 205 2.54 -5.46 16.09
N PHE A 206 2.11 -6.51 15.38
CA PHE A 206 1.09 -6.40 14.34
C PHE A 206 -0.25 -5.92 14.91
N THR A 207 -0.73 -6.50 16.02
CA THR A 207 -2.01 -6.13 16.61
C THR A 207 -1.98 -4.67 17.08
N ASP A 208 -0.92 -4.22 17.75
CA ASP A 208 -0.75 -2.82 18.20
C ASP A 208 -0.81 -1.87 16.98
N CYS A 209 -0.10 -2.18 15.92
CA CYS A 209 -0.06 -1.42 14.68
C CYS A 209 -1.42 -1.43 13.95
N PHE A 210 -2.06 -2.59 13.84
CA PHE A 210 -3.38 -2.74 13.22
C PHE A 210 -4.45 -1.89 13.96
N ILE A 211 -4.51 -1.98 15.28
CA ILE A 211 -5.47 -1.20 16.09
C ILE A 211 -5.25 0.29 15.93
N PHE A 212 -4.00 0.75 15.91
CA PHE A 212 -3.68 2.15 15.66
C PHE A 212 -4.19 2.60 14.29
N TYR A 213 -3.81 1.93 13.20
CA TYR A 213 -4.23 2.31 11.85
C TYR A 213 -5.73 2.13 11.63
N TYR A 214 -6.35 1.15 12.28
CA TYR A 214 -7.80 0.98 12.28
C TYR A 214 -8.49 2.21 12.91
N SER A 215 -7.99 2.71 14.05
CA SER A 215 -8.53 3.88 14.72
C SER A 215 -8.44 5.15 13.87
N VAL A 216 -7.32 5.38 13.18
CA VAL A 216 -7.11 6.60 12.38
C VAL A 216 -7.76 6.54 11.00
N SER A 217 -8.04 5.37 10.45
CA SER A 217 -8.63 5.21 9.11
C SER A 217 -10.14 5.00 9.13
N ASN A 218 -10.71 4.38 10.18
CA ASN A 218 -12.12 4.04 10.23
C ASN A 218 -12.99 5.26 10.60
N ASN A 219 -14.00 5.55 9.77
CA ASN A 219 -14.95 6.62 10.03
C ASN A 219 -16.10 6.21 10.97
N LYS A 220 -16.23 4.91 11.30
CA LYS A 220 -17.33 4.36 12.10
C LYS A 220 -16.83 3.66 13.37
N LEU A 221 -16.08 4.38 14.20
CA LEU A 221 -15.56 3.86 15.49
C LEU A 221 -16.63 3.37 16.47
N ASN A 222 -17.91 3.70 16.23
CA ASN A 222 -19.03 3.39 17.14
C ASN A 222 -19.41 1.90 17.17
N LYS A 223 -18.85 1.04 16.29
CA LYS A 223 -19.03 -0.42 16.35
C LYS A 223 -17.70 -1.09 16.06
N LEU A 224 -16.93 -1.32 17.10
CA LEU A 224 -15.74 -2.16 17.07
C LEU A 224 -16.15 -3.62 16.90
N SER A 225 -16.60 -3.98 15.71
CA SER A 225 -16.67 -5.37 15.34
C SER A 225 -15.38 -5.73 14.61
N LEU A 226 -14.44 -6.33 15.31
CA LEU A 226 -13.28 -7.00 14.74
C LEU A 226 -13.66 -8.41 14.25
N SER A 227 -14.96 -8.68 14.13
CA SER A 227 -15.49 -9.90 13.53
C SER A 227 -14.97 -10.08 12.12
N THR A 228 -14.67 -11.30 11.74
CA THR A 228 -14.24 -11.69 10.39
C THR A 228 -15.41 -12.02 9.46
N GLU A 229 -16.64 -11.98 9.96
CA GLU A 229 -17.86 -12.35 9.19
C GLU A 229 -18.08 -11.49 7.93
N PHE A 230 -17.59 -10.23 7.91
CA PHE A 230 -17.69 -9.39 6.74
C PHE A 230 -17.06 -10.00 5.48
N ILE A 231 -16.15 -10.96 5.63
CA ILE A 231 -15.46 -11.67 4.55
C ILE A 231 -16.44 -12.45 3.69
N GLU A 232 -17.56 -12.91 4.26
CA GLU A 232 -18.61 -13.60 3.50
C GLU A 232 -19.24 -12.76 2.39
N ALA A 233 -19.20 -11.45 2.52
CA ALA A 233 -19.76 -10.55 1.52
C ALA A 233 -18.92 -10.46 0.22
N ILE A 234 -17.72 -11.06 0.17
CA ILE A 234 -16.95 -11.12 -1.07
C ILE A 234 -17.55 -12.16 -2.02
N THR A 235 -17.68 -11.81 -3.29
CA THR A 235 -18.37 -12.63 -4.29
C THR A 235 -17.47 -13.04 -5.44
N ASP A 236 -17.81 -14.14 -6.13
CA ASP A 236 -17.16 -14.56 -7.36
C ASP A 236 -17.17 -13.47 -8.44
N ILE A 237 -18.24 -12.65 -8.49
CA ILE A 237 -18.35 -11.54 -9.44
C ILE A 237 -17.24 -10.52 -9.18
N THR A 238 -17.04 -10.15 -7.90
CA THR A 238 -15.98 -9.21 -7.51
C THR A 238 -14.59 -9.78 -7.80
N ILE A 239 -14.37 -11.08 -7.51
CA ILE A 239 -13.11 -11.76 -7.80
C ILE A 239 -12.83 -11.78 -9.31
N LYS A 240 -13.82 -12.17 -10.13
CA LYS A 240 -13.66 -12.22 -11.59
C LYS A 240 -13.37 -10.86 -12.20
N LYS A 241 -14.01 -9.81 -11.70
CA LYS A 241 -13.86 -8.45 -12.22
C LYS A 241 -12.56 -7.77 -11.79
N ASP A 242 -12.22 -7.85 -10.51
CA ASP A 242 -11.22 -6.96 -9.90
C ASP A 242 -9.90 -7.66 -9.57
N LEU A 243 -9.88 -9.02 -9.52
CA LEU A 243 -8.69 -9.80 -9.21
C LEU A 243 -8.14 -10.59 -10.41
N TYR A 244 -8.96 -11.40 -11.09
CA TYR A 244 -8.48 -12.28 -12.17
C TYR A 244 -7.68 -11.56 -13.27
N PRO A 245 -8.00 -10.32 -13.68
CA PRO A 245 -7.16 -9.61 -14.64
C PRO A 245 -5.71 -9.39 -14.18
N MET A 246 -5.46 -9.43 -12.86
CA MET A 246 -4.14 -9.20 -12.26
C MET A 246 -3.37 -10.49 -11.96
N LEU A 247 -3.98 -11.64 -12.16
CA LEU A 247 -3.37 -12.95 -11.91
C LEU A 247 -2.76 -13.55 -13.19
N VAL A 248 -1.98 -14.60 -13.00
CA VAL A 248 -1.52 -15.45 -14.10
C VAL A 248 -2.71 -16.12 -14.77
N LYS A 249 -2.69 -16.22 -16.10
CA LYS A 249 -3.76 -16.88 -16.85
C LYS A 249 -3.93 -18.33 -16.40
N GLY A 250 -5.19 -18.69 -16.11
CA GLY A 250 -5.55 -20.04 -15.71
C GLY A 250 -5.32 -20.36 -14.23
N GLU A 251 -4.90 -19.38 -13.42
CA GLU A 251 -4.85 -19.56 -11.99
C GLU A 251 -6.25 -19.89 -11.44
N LYS A 252 -6.33 -21.00 -10.70
CA LYS A 252 -7.57 -21.44 -10.07
C LYS A 252 -7.56 -21.00 -8.61
N PHE A 253 -8.61 -20.30 -8.23
CA PHE A 253 -8.81 -19.77 -6.91
C PHE A 253 -10.13 -20.34 -6.33
N ASN A 254 -10.03 -21.08 -5.24
CA ASN A 254 -11.20 -21.55 -4.51
C ASN A 254 -11.63 -20.49 -3.50
N LEU A 255 -12.66 -19.72 -3.82
CA LEU A 255 -13.10 -18.60 -3.01
C LEU A 255 -13.57 -19.02 -1.61
N GLU A 256 -14.35 -20.10 -1.50
CA GLU A 256 -14.91 -20.52 -0.21
C GLU A 256 -13.80 -20.99 0.74
N LYS A 257 -12.87 -21.81 0.25
CA LYS A 257 -11.72 -22.21 1.05
C LYS A 257 -10.85 -20.99 1.44
N ALA A 258 -10.64 -20.05 0.52
CA ALA A 258 -9.86 -18.86 0.82
C ALA A 258 -10.54 -17.95 1.86
N LYS A 259 -11.88 -17.89 1.91
CA LYS A 259 -12.61 -17.20 2.98
C LYS A 259 -12.33 -17.84 4.34
N GLU A 260 -12.41 -19.16 4.44
CA GLU A 260 -12.10 -19.91 5.67
C GLU A 260 -10.65 -19.63 6.11
N ASP A 261 -9.68 -19.84 5.20
CA ASP A 261 -8.26 -19.63 5.49
C ASP A 261 -7.96 -18.17 5.95
N VAL A 262 -8.61 -17.17 5.36
CA VAL A 262 -8.43 -15.76 5.74
C VAL A 262 -9.05 -15.46 7.10
N LYS A 263 -10.23 -16.02 7.41
CA LYS A 263 -10.87 -15.84 8.72
C LYS A 263 -10.01 -16.43 9.83
N GLU A 264 -9.64 -17.71 9.70
CA GLU A 264 -8.79 -18.41 10.66
C GLU A 264 -7.47 -17.67 10.89
N PHE A 265 -6.84 -17.22 9.79
CA PHE A 265 -5.61 -16.46 9.87
C PHE A 265 -5.79 -15.15 10.64
N LEU A 266 -6.78 -14.32 10.30
CA LEU A 266 -7.02 -13.06 10.99
C LEU A 266 -7.33 -13.25 12.47
N GLU A 267 -8.12 -14.28 12.83
CA GLU A 267 -8.44 -14.63 14.20
C GLU A 267 -7.22 -15.10 14.99
N SER A 268 -6.25 -15.73 14.31
CA SER A 268 -5.01 -16.19 14.94
C SER A 268 -4.03 -15.07 15.23
N ILE A 269 -3.94 -14.06 14.35
CA ILE A 269 -2.94 -12.98 14.44
C ILE A 269 -3.44 -11.73 15.15
N ILE A 270 -4.75 -11.46 15.16
CA ILE A 270 -5.35 -10.30 15.85
C ILE A 270 -5.65 -10.66 17.30
N ASN A 271 -4.67 -10.43 18.16
CA ASN A 271 -4.79 -10.72 19.59
C ASN A 271 -5.14 -9.45 20.38
N VAL A 272 -6.43 -9.10 20.42
CA VAL A 272 -6.93 -7.92 21.12
C VAL A 272 -6.85 -8.13 22.64
N LYS A 273 -6.15 -7.21 23.32
CA LYS A 273 -6.01 -7.16 24.78
C LYS A 273 -6.81 -5.99 25.36
N SER A 274 -6.96 -5.95 26.70
CA SER A 274 -7.63 -4.85 27.40
C SER A 274 -7.09 -3.46 27.06
N LYS A 275 -5.77 -3.32 26.89
CA LYS A 275 -5.12 -2.06 26.47
C LYS A 275 -5.66 -1.52 25.13
N HIS A 276 -5.96 -2.43 24.18
CA HIS A 276 -6.49 -2.06 22.86
C HIS A 276 -7.94 -1.56 22.95
N ILE A 277 -8.75 -2.23 23.77
CA ILE A 277 -10.15 -1.85 24.02
C ILE A 277 -10.20 -0.48 24.70
N GLU A 278 -9.35 -0.26 25.69
CA GLU A 278 -9.22 1.03 26.38
C GLU A 278 -8.79 2.14 25.41
N TYR A 279 -7.73 1.91 24.62
CA TYR A 279 -7.27 2.87 23.62
C TYR A 279 -8.38 3.27 22.65
N LEU A 280 -9.10 2.30 22.09
CA LEU A 280 -10.17 2.56 21.13
C LEU A 280 -11.37 3.26 21.77
N SER A 281 -11.69 2.92 23.01
CA SER A 281 -12.72 3.59 23.81
C SER A 281 -12.37 5.07 24.04
N GLU A 282 -11.17 5.37 24.48
CA GLU A 282 -10.73 6.76 24.71
C GLU A 282 -10.60 7.53 23.40
N PHE A 283 -10.10 6.90 22.33
CA PHE A 283 -10.02 7.48 21.00
C PHE A 283 -11.41 7.87 20.46
N SER A 284 -12.43 7.03 20.66
CA SER A 284 -13.82 7.34 20.28
C SER A 284 -14.44 8.51 21.06
N LYS A 285 -13.92 8.80 22.26
CA LYS A 285 -14.30 9.96 23.08
C LYS A 285 -13.49 11.23 22.76
N GLY A 286 -12.69 11.20 21.70
CA GLY A 286 -11.85 12.33 21.30
C GLY A 286 -10.53 12.45 22.08
N LYS A 287 -10.09 11.41 22.79
CA LYS A 287 -8.81 11.41 23.51
C LYS A 287 -7.79 10.54 22.79
N TYR A 288 -6.69 11.14 22.38
CA TYR A 288 -5.57 10.42 21.77
C TYR A 288 -4.54 10.05 22.83
N LEU A 289 -4.51 8.77 23.23
CA LEU A 289 -3.64 8.21 24.27
C LEU A 289 -2.80 7.05 23.71
N PRO A 290 -1.84 7.34 22.80
CA PRO A 290 -1.02 6.28 22.15
C PRO A 290 -0.14 5.51 23.14
N GLU A 291 0.14 6.06 24.33
CA GLU A 291 0.87 5.41 25.42
C GLU A 291 0.17 4.17 25.99
N LEU A 292 -1.12 3.98 25.70
CA LEU A 292 -1.84 2.75 26.05
C LEU A 292 -1.37 1.54 25.24
N ILE A 293 -0.86 1.76 24.02
CA ILE A 293 -0.47 0.68 23.10
C ILE A 293 1.00 0.71 22.69
N PHE A 294 1.66 1.86 22.79
CA PHE A 294 3.08 2.01 22.41
C PHE A 294 3.93 2.56 23.55
N GLU A 295 5.21 2.22 23.52
CA GLU A 295 6.26 2.67 24.46
C GLU A 295 7.55 3.04 23.70
N GLY A 296 8.47 3.67 24.40
CA GLY A 296 9.81 3.99 23.89
C GLY A 296 9.80 4.81 22.59
N GLU A 297 10.56 4.34 21.60
CA GLU A 297 10.68 5.02 20.31
C GLU A 297 9.38 4.96 19.50
N LEU A 298 8.63 3.86 19.55
CA LEU A 298 7.37 3.74 18.82
C LEU A 298 6.36 4.79 19.30
N LEU A 299 6.29 5.02 20.62
CA LEU A 299 5.45 6.09 21.18
C LEU A 299 5.90 7.47 20.71
N LYS A 300 7.21 7.76 20.71
CA LYS A 300 7.73 9.04 20.21
C LYS A 300 7.30 9.31 18.77
N ASN A 301 7.40 8.28 17.91
CA ASN A 301 7.08 8.37 16.50
C ASN A 301 5.61 8.74 16.26
N VAL A 302 4.69 8.22 17.06
CA VAL A 302 3.24 8.44 16.87
C VAL A 302 2.63 9.49 17.79
N LYS A 303 3.31 9.93 18.85
CA LYS A 303 2.76 10.87 19.86
C LYS A 303 2.11 12.11 19.26
N ARG A 304 2.63 12.59 18.13
CA ARG A 304 2.11 13.76 17.39
C ARG A 304 1.57 13.35 16.00
N HIS A 305 1.01 12.14 15.88
CA HIS A 305 0.52 11.67 14.60
C HIS A 305 -0.62 12.55 14.06
N PRO A 306 -0.42 13.24 12.92
CA PRO A 306 -1.32 14.31 12.48
C PRO A 306 -2.76 13.85 12.30
N MET A 307 -2.97 12.67 11.72
CA MET A 307 -4.30 12.14 11.45
C MET A 307 -5.01 11.71 12.74
N ALA A 308 -4.28 11.17 13.72
CA ALA A 308 -4.85 10.79 15.00
C ALA A 308 -5.33 12.03 15.77
N ILE A 309 -4.49 13.07 15.86
CA ILE A 309 -4.83 14.35 16.52
C ILE A 309 -6.02 15.01 15.81
N TRP A 310 -5.99 15.08 14.48
CA TRP A 310 -7.08 15.68 13.70
C TRP A 310 -8.40 14.95 13.92
N LYS A 311 -8.37 13.62 14.00
CA LYS A 311 -9.59 12.83 14.15
C LYS A 311 -10.20 12.96 15.54
N THR A 312 -9.36 12.93 16.59
CA THR A 312 -9.82 13.10 17.96
C THR A 312 -10.27 14.53 18.28
N SER A 313 -9.78 15.55 17.57
CA SER A 313 -10.24 16.94 17.74
C SER A 313 -11.61 17.22 17.14
N ARG A 314 -12.20 16.28 16.39
CA ARG A 314 -13.52 16.43 15.74
C ARG A 314 -14.64 15.64 16.43
N ASN A 315 -14.29 14.76 17.35
CA ASN A 315 -15.23 14.05 18.22
C ASN A 315 -15.48 14.86 19.50
#